data_70139797ce17f0f7e7bb6183b71f7a43
#
_entry.id   70139797ce17f0f7e7bb6183b71f7a43
#
_cell.length_a   1.000
_cell.length_b   1.000
_cell.length_c   1.000
_cell.angle_alpha   90.00
_cell.angle_beta   90.00
_cell.angle_gamma   90.00
#
_symmetry.space_group_name_H-M   'P 1'
#
loop_
_entity.id
_entity.type
_entity.pdbx_description
1 polymer ?
#
loop_
_entity_poly.entity_id
_entity_poly.type
_entity_poly.pdbx_seq_one_letter_code
_entity_poly.pdbx_strand_id
1 'polypeptide(L)'
;NFVENDYVFVDNGYSTNTGSWSVYQKNDATAYKRNFDKLFDQQIIDGGKFGSSIVASTQGVDVAVGTPGVNKVNIYRKRTTLSSLQIRNEITLDYGNTAADDNFGFSLAMTDDGGALFVSAPNTGDIIKLTLSATFRTFTRGQLITGGDTGATGRVLFSDPNNDYLIVKNTGSTDFINEGINADDSSSIVTVTKVEGADGLNQGQVSWITRDTSFNYGTQQTITAPSLDRGGLFGFDMAVDSTGEYLVISAPGGPDDSTFLNQGTVYVYKYSADSSSLDYTLHQTLTPSNQEVGSRFGESVDISSDGTTIVVGSTTATDSTTSTAGRVHVFRRTGSTFAEDEILIDTTTESDTRFGTSVQISSTGKDLLIGAPNETSNEANSGAV
;
A
#
# COMPACT_ATOMS: atom_id res chain seq x y z
N ASN A 1 24.57 4.02 -6.87
CA ASN A 1 25.15 4.84 -7.96
C ASN A 1 24.03 5.60 -8.63
N PHE A 2 23.83 6.86 -8.24
CA PHE A 2 22.92 7.74 -8.95
C PHE A 2 23.48 8.07 -10.33
N VAL A 3 22.65 7.94 -11.36
CA VAL A 3 23.01 8.27 -12.74
C VAL A 3 22.85 9.77 -12.94
N GLU A 4 23.56 10.36 -13.89
CA GLU A 4 23.39 11.75 -14.29
C GLU A 4 21.93 12.02 -14.68
N ASN A 5 21.32 13.09 -14.13
CA ASN A 5 19.91 13.48 -14.23
C ASN A 5 18.92 12.77 -13.27
N ASP A 6 19.38 12.09 -12.25
CA ASP A 6 18.49 11.55 -11.21
C ASP A 6 17.75 12.66 -10.45
N TYR A 7 16.57 12.32 -10.00
CA TYR A 7 15.71 13.22 -9.23
C TYR A 7 15.59 12.75 -7.80
N VAL A 8 15.60 13.71 -6.86
CA VAL A 8 15.27 13.48 -5.46
C VAL A 8 14.06 14.33 -5.10
N PHE A 9 13.08 13.69 -4.51
CA PHE A 9 11.86 14.33 -4.02
C PHE A 9 11.99 14.47 -2.50
N VAL A 10 11.77 15.67 -2.00
CA VAL A 10 11.88 15.97 -0.57
C VAL A 10 10.57 16.55 -0.09
N ASP A 11 9.94 15.87 0.86
CA ASP A 11 8.84 16.44 1.61
C ASP A 11 9.36 17.61 2.47
N ASN A 12 8.70 18.75 2.37
CA ASN A 12 9.03 19.94 3.14
C ASN A 12 8.24 20.03 4.45
N GLY A 13 7.53 18.96 4.82
CA GLY A 13 6.68 18.91 5.99
C GLY A 13 5.39 19.72 5.85
N TYR A 14 4.60 19.69 6.90
CA TYR A 14 3.30 20.35 6.96
C TYR A 14 3.39 21.67 7.72
N SER A 15 2.93 22.76 7.11
CA SER A 15 2.55 23.94 7.86
C SER A 15 1.04 24.12 7.74
N THR A 16 0.34 24.14 8.86
CA THR A 16 -1.13 24.32 8.89
C THR A 16 -1.93 23.29 8.06
N ASN A 17 -1.59 21.98 8.22
CA ASN A 17 -2.25 20.85 7.55
C ASN A 17 -2.16 20.82 6.01
N THR A 18 -1.33 21.65 5.40
CA THR A 18 -1.01 21.61 3.97
C THR A 18 0.42 21.15 3.79
N GLY A 19 0.63 20.12 2.97
CA GLY A 19 1.96 19.62 2.63
C GLY A 19 2.54 20.30 1.38
N SER A 20 3.86 20.29 1.27
CA SER A 20 4.56 20.67 0.04
C SER A 20 5.83 19.84 -0.11
N TRP A 21 6.30 19.70 -1.33
CA TRP A 21 7.52 18.97 -1.60
C TRP A 21 8.40 19.71 -2.62
N SER A 22 9.69 19.39 -2.63
CA SER A 22 10.67 19.98 -3.54
C SER A 22 11.31 18.89 -4.40
N VAL A 23 11.59 19.21 -5.64
CA VAL A 23 12.29 18.34 -6.58
C VAL A 23 13.71 18.83 -6.76
N TYR A 24 14.66 17.96 -6.56
CA TYR A 24 16.06 18.19 -6.83
C TYR A 24 16.51 17.31 -7.98
N GLN A 25 17.25 17.87 -8.92
CA GLN A 25 17.84 17.13 -10.03
C GLN A 25 19.36 17.11 -9.87
N LYS A 26 19.97 15.97 -10.08
CA LYS A 26 21.41 15.84 -10.16
C LYS A 26 21.88 16.38 -11.50
N ASN A 27 22.63 17.50 -11.48
CA ASN A 27 23.12 18.16 -12.69
C ASN A 27 24.55 17.77 -13.05
N ASP A 28 25.30 17.22 -12.12
CA ASP A 28 26.66 16.73 -12.30
C ASP A 28 26.99 15.66 -11.22
N ALA A 29 28.16 15.07 -11.31
CA ALA A 29 28.58 13.99 -10.41
C ALA A 29 28.68 14.39 -8.90
N THR A 30 28.53 15.68 -8.57
CA THR A 30 28.87 16.20 -7.25
C THR A 30 27.73 16.94 -6.54
N ALA A 31 26.66 17.36 -7.24
CA ALA A 31 25.66 18.20 -6.58
C ALA A 31 24.25 18.01 -7.12
N TYR A 32 23.27 18.01 -6.22
CA TYR A 32 21.85 18.16 -6.53
C TYR A 32 21.51 19.66 -6.51
N LYS A 33 20.85 20.12 -7.56
CA LYS A 33 20.30 21.49 -7.61
C LYS A 33 18.79 21.42 -7.59
N ARG A 34 18.19 22.30 -6.79
CA ARG A 34 16.74 22.47 -6.77
C ARG A 34 16.29 22.93 -8.16
N ASN A 35 15.52 22.09 -8.84
CA ASN A 35 15.12 22.31 -10.22
C ASN A 35 13.74 22.97 -10.35
N PHE A 36 12.89 22.78 -9.32
CA PHE A 36 11.54 23.34 -9.29
C PHE A 36 11.28 24.03 -7.96
N ASP A 37 10.68 25.20 -8.01
CA ASP A 37 10.04 25.79 -6.85
C ASP A 37 8.85 24.91 -6.45
N LYS A 38 8.58 24.87 -5.16
CA LYS A 38 7.57 24.05 -4.49
C LYS A 38 6.38 23.71 -5.39
N LEU A 39 6.09 22.43 -5.57
CA LEU A 39 4.82 22.00 -6.09
C LEU A 39 3.82 21.99 -4.94
N PHE A 40 2.70 22.63 -5.13
CA PHE A 40 1.58 22.64 -4.22
C PHE A 40 0.43 21.90 -4.88
N ASP A 41 -0.41 21.25 -4.10
CA ASP A 41 -1.74 20.94 -4.57
C ASP A 41 -2.39 22.27 -5.00
N GLN A 42 -2.93 22.32 -6.22
CA GLN A 42 -3.62 23.51 -6.70
C GLN A 42 -4.91 23.82 -5.91
N GLN A 43 -5.41 22.82 -5.21
CA GLN A 43 -6.48 22.95 -4.23
C GLN A 43 -5.90 22.74 -2.85
N ILE A 44 -5.54 23.80 -2.16
CA ILE A 44 -5.16 23.75 -0.74
C ILE A 44 -6.40 23.29 0.03
N ILE A 45 -6.44 22.01 0.38
CA ILE A 45 -7.49 21.44 1.22
C ILE A 45 -6.92 21.27 2.61
N ASP A 46 -7.51 21.94 3.57
CA ASP A 46 -7.11 21.82 4.97
C ASP A 46 -7.24 20.34 5.42
N GLY A 47 -6.22 19.81 6.08
CA GLY A 47 -6.17 18.38 6.47
C GLY A 47 -5.79 17.39 5.36
N GLY A 48 -5.54 17.83 4.13
CA GLY A 48 -5.26 16.95 2.97
C GLY A 48 -3.99 16.12 3.09
N LYS A 49 -2.98 16.61 3.83
CA LYS A 49 -1.67 15.94 3.99
C LYS A 49 -0.99 15.61 2.64
N PHE A 50 -1.02 16.56 1.71
CA PHE A 50 -0.37 16.41 0.40
C PHE A 50 1.13 16.13 0.57
N GLY A 51 1.65 15.09 -0.09
CA GLY A 51 3.05 14.68 -0.02
C GLY A 51 3.35 13.65 1.08
N SER A 52 2.34 13.08 1.75
CA SER A 52 2.55 12.01 2.75
C SER A 52 3.28 10.81 2.15
N SER A 53 3.06 10.54 0.87
CA SER A 53 3.73 9.50 0.12
C SER A 53 4.07 10.03 -1.27
N ILE A 54 5.24 9.65 -1.79
CA ILE A 54 5.71 10.05 -3.11
C ILE A 54 6.44 8.86 -3.72
N VAL A 55 6.09 8.55 -4.96
CA VAL A 55 6.82 7.55 -5.75
C VAL A 55 7.02 8.05 -7.17
N ALA A 56 8.12 7.67 -7.80
CA ALA A 56 8.45 8.05 -9.15
C ALA A 56 8.93 6.86 -9.97
N SER A 57 8.63 6.86 -11.26
CA SER A 57 9.29 5.95 -12.20
C SER A 57 10.80 6.22 -12.27
N THR A 58 11.59 5.21 -12.65
CA THR A 58 13.08 5.26 -12.59
C THR A 58 13.68 6.49 -13.27
N GLN A 59 13.06 7.03 -14.31
CA GLN A 59 13.54 8.24 -14.97
C GLN A 59 12.85 9.51 -14.48
N GLY A 60 12.02 9.45 -13.43
CA GLY A 60 11.26 10.57 -12.93
C GLY A 60 10.28 11.15 -13.96
N VAL A 61 9.84 10.33 -14.92
CA VAL A 61 8.89 10.74 -15.96
C VAL A 61 7.49 10.86 -15.39
N ASP A 62 7.09 9.88 -14.60
CA ASP A 62 5.83 9.88 -13.87
C ASP A 62 6.12 9.94 -12.37
N VAL A 63 5.41 10.78 -11.65
CA VAL A 63 5.52 10.97 -10.20
C VAL A 63 4.11 10.96 -9.62
N ALA A 64 3.86 10.07 -8.70
CA ALA A 64 2.61 10.03 -7.95
C ALA A 64 2.81 10.60 -6.54
N VAL A 65 1.87 11.41 -6.09
CA VAL A 65 1.89 12.08 -4.79
C VAL A 65 0.57 11.84 -4.08
N GLY A 66 0.63 11.22 -2.92
CA GLY A 66 -0.52 10.94 -2.08
C GLY A 66 -1.00 12.15 -1.28
N THR A 67 -2.31 12.21 -1.11
CA THR A 67 -3.02 13.23 -0.31
C THR A 67 -4.08 12.51 0.53
N PRO A 68 -3.66 11.66 1.48
CA PRO A 68 -4.56 10.72 2.15
C PRO A 68 -5.65 11.37 2.98
N GLY A 69 -5.46 12.58 3.50
CA GLY A 69 -6.49 13.29 4.26
C GLY A 69 -7.73 13.69 3.44
N VAL A 70 -7.67 13.57 2.11
CA VAL A 70 -8.80 13.81 1.20
C VAL A 70 -8.95 12.68 0.16
N ASN A 71 -8.34 11.53 0.43
CA ASN A 71 -8.43 10.33 -0.40
C ASN A 71 -8.06 10.57 -1.88
N LYS A 72 -6.93 11.23 -2.12
CA LYS A 72 -6.47 11.59 -3.47
C LYS A 72 -5.04 11.18 -3.74
N VAL A 73 -4.76 10.92 -5.02
CA VAL A 73 -3.41 10.79 -5.55
C VAL A 73 -3.29 11.65 -6.81
N ASN A 74 -2.31 12.54 -6.82
CA ASN A 74 -2.00 13.38 -7.97
C ASN A 74 -0.85 12.76 -8.75
N ILE A 75 -1.03 12.57 -10.06
CA ILE A 75 0.02 12.06 -10.95
C ILE A 75 0.56 13.21 -11.81
N TYR A 76 1.84 13.43 -11.70
CA TYR A 76 2.58 14.42 -12.44
C TYR A 76 3.42 13.73 -13.52
N ARG A 77 3.48 14.34 -14.68
CA ARG A 77 4.34 13.86 -15.76
C ARG A 77 5.27 14.94 -16.26
N LYS A 78 6.54 14.60 -16.40
CA LYS A 78 7.53 15.45 -17.07
C LYS A 78 7.30 15.40 -18.59
N ARG A 79 7.05 16.56 -19.20
CA ARG A 79 7.10 16.70 -20.65
C ARG A 79 8.54 16.96 -21.09
N THR A 80 8.99 16.25 -22.11
CA THR A 80 10.35 16.37 -22.67
C THR A 80 10.68 17.78 -23.19
N THR A 81 9.66 18.60 -23.46
CA THR A 81 9.80 19.97 -24.01
C THR A 81 9.70 21.09 -22.97
N LEU A 82 9.37 20.75 -21.71
CA LEU A 82 9.16 21.73 -20.64
C LEU A 82 10.03 21.39 -19.43
N SER A 83 10.60 22.42 -18.83
CA SER A 83 11.38 22.31 -17.59
C SER A 83 10.52 22.12 -16.32
N SER A 84 9.20 21.91 -16.46
CA SER A 84 8.28 21.79 -15.34
C SER A 84 7.47 20.51 -15.38
N LEU A 85 7.23 19.91 -14.22
CA LEU A 85 6.24 18.85 -14.03
C LEU A 85 4.84 19.46 -14.15
N GLN A 86 3.96 18.76 -14.86
CA GLN A 86 2.56 19.16 -14.98
C GLN A 86 1.66 18.04 -14.46
N ILE A 87 0.61 18.43 -13.77
CA ILE A 87 -0.45 17.49 -13.35
C ILE A 87 -1.05 16.86 -14.61
N ARG A 88 -1.12 15.55 -14.60
CA ARG A 88 -1.73 14.75 -15.68
C ARG A 88 -3.05 14.14 -15.26
N ASN A 89 -3.09 13.57 -14.09
CA ASN A 89 -4.27 12.90 -13.55
C ASN A 89 -4.39 13.18 -12.08
N GLU A 90 -5.62 13.31 -11.62
CA GLU A 90 -6.02 13.19 -10.25
C GLU A 90 -6.85 11.90 -10.14
N ILE A 91 -6.42 11.00 -9.26
CA ILE A 91 -7.14 9.76 -8.99
C ILE A 91 -7.75 9.92 -7.60
N THR A 92 -9.04 9.73 -7.51
CA THR A 92 -9.76 9.73 -6.27
C THR A 92 -10.29 8.33 -5.98
N LEU A 93 -10.37 7.98 -4.72
CA LEU A 93 -11.14 6.83 -4.29
C LEU A 93 -12.62 7.21 -4.40
N ASP A 94 -13.23 6.93 -5.53
CA ASP A 94 -14.63 7.26 -5.76
C ASP A 94 -15.50 6.01 -5.68
N TYR A 95 -16.06 5.77 -4.50
CA TYR A 95 -17.11 4.75 -4.28
C TYR A 95 -18.46 5.40 -3.95
N GLY A 96 -18.61 6.71 -4.23
CA GLY A 96 -19.86 7.44 -4.01
C GLY A 96 -20.15 7.77 -2.53
N ASN A 97 -19.36 7.30 -1.61
CA ASN A 97 -19.41 7.69 -0.19
C ASN A 97 -18.03 7.38 0.45
N THR A 98 -17.05 8.20 0.14
CA THR A 98 -15.73 8.10 0.75
C THR A 98 -15.82 8.67 2.15
N ALA A 99 -15.70 7.81 3.16
CA ALA A 99 -15.35 8.30 4.48
C ALA A 99 -14.01 9.03 4.35
N ALA A 100 -13.92 10.25 4.87
CA ALA A 100 -12.70 11.06 4.80
C ALA A 100 -11.48 10.36 5.42
N ASP A 101 -11.71 9.28 6.15
CA ASP A 101 -10.74 8.57 6.97
C ASP A 101 -10.15 7.31 6.30
N ASP A 102 -10.54 6.95 5.07
CA ASP A 102 -10.00 5.77 4.38
C ASP A 102 -8.48 5.88 4.08
N ASN A 103 -7.97 7.12 4.04
CA ASN A 103 -6.56 7.44 3.78
C ASN A 103 -6.03 6.92 2.43
N PHE A 104 -6.82 6.99 1.36
CA PHE A 104 -6.35 6.64 0.02
C PHE A 104 -5.18 7.53 -0.41
N GLY A 105 -4.06 6.93 -0.80
CA GLY A 105 -2.80 7.63 -1.06
C GLY A 105 -1.87 7.66 0.16
N PHE A 106 -2.09 6.79 1.16
CA PHE A 106 -1.24 6.70 2.36
C PHE A 106 0.15 6.13 2.01
N SER A 107 0.21 5.00 1.31
CA SER A 107 1.43 4.44 0.73
C SER A 107 1.27 4.26 -0.77
N LEU A 108 2.35 4.43 -1.51
CA LEU A 108 2.42 4.33 -2.97
C LEU A 108 3.60 3.46 -3.37
N ALA A 109 3.39 2.57 -4.34
CA ALA A 109 4.45 1.84 -5.03
C ALA A 109 4.24 1.93 -6.56
N MET A 110 5.31 1.98 -7.34
CA MET A 110 5.25 2.14 -8.79
C MET A 110 6.36 1.32 -9.45
N THR A 111 6.04 0.69 -10.58
CA THR A 111 7.03 0.02 -11.41
C THR A 111 8.00 1.01 -12.06
N ASP A 112 9.20 0.56 -12.37
CA ASP A 112 10.27 1.39 -12.94
C ASP A 112 9.84 2.15 -14.21
N ASP A 113 9.01 1.55 -15.04
CA ASP A 113 8.49 2.15 -16.26
C ASP A 113 7.29 3.09 -16.03
N GLY A 114 6.77 3.15 -14.80
CA GLY A 114 5.55 3.86 -14.46
C GLY A 114 4.27 3.26 -15.05
N GLY A 115 4.33 2.01 -15.51
CA GLY A 115 3.20 1.30 -16.12
C GLY A 115 2.15 0.85 -15.12
N ALA A 116 2.57 0.53 -13.91
CA ALA A 116 1.71 0.15 -12.79
C ALA A 116 1.95 1.03 -11.58
N LEU A 117 0.87 1.49 -10.96
CA LEU A 117 0.84 2.24 -9.70
C LEU A 117 -0.05 1.50 -8.71
N PHE A 118 0.45 1.32 -7.50
CA PHE A 118 -0.30 0.77 -6.37
C PHE A 118 -0.56 1.88 -5.36
N VAL A 119 -1.80 1.98 -4.94
CA VAL A 119 -2.26 3.02 -4.02
C VAL A 119 -3.00 2.39 -2.86
N SER A 120 -2.54 2.60 -1.66
CA SER A 120 -3.18 2.06 -0.47
C SER A 120 -4.22 2.99 0.13
N ALA A 121 -5.14 2.36 0.87
CA ALA A 121 -6.11 2.98 1.75
C ALA A 121 -6.23 2.12 3.03
N PRO A 122 -5.25 2.19 3.95
CA PRO A 122 -5.15 1.25 5.07
C PRO A 122 -6.26 1.37 6.11
N ASN A 123 -6.96 2.50 6.13
CA ASN A 123 -8.07 2.72 7.05
C ASN A 123 -9.44 2.34 6.46
N THR A 124 -9.49 1.84 5.24
CA THR A 124 -10.75 1.36 4.66
C THR A 124 -11.30 0.24 5.53
N GLY A 125 -12.52 0.43 6.03
CA GLY A 125 -13.24 -0.55 6.83
C GLY A 125 -14.46 -1.10 6.11
N ASP A 126 -15.21 -1.97 6.81
CA ASP A 126 -16.48 -2.56 6.34
C ASP A 126 -16.36 -3.29 4.99
N ILE A 127 -15.21 -3.93 4.76
CA ILE A 127 -14.97 -4.73 3.57
C ILE A 127 -15.41 -6.16 3.84
N ILE A 128 -16.27 -6.69 2.97
CA ILE A 128 -16.76 -8.06 3.02
C ILE A 128 -16.51 -8.76 1.70
N LYS A 129 -16.34 -10.07 1.76
CA LYS A 129 -16.32 -10.94 0.61
C LYS A 129 -17.61 -11.71 0.52
N LEU A 130 -18.32 -11.57 -0.57
CA LEU A 130 -19.55 -12.31 -0.89
C LEU A 130 -19.21 -13.41 -1.88
N THR A 131 -19.34 -14.67 -1.50
CA THR A 131 -19.27 -15.80 -2.43
C THR A 131 -20.65 -16.03 -3.01
N LEU A 132 -20.72 -16.16 -4.32
CA LEU A 132 -21.96 -16.23 -5.06
C LEU A 132 -22.27 -17.67 -5.51
N SER A 133 -23.55 -18.01 -5.68
CA SER A 133 -23.92 -19.22 -6.38
C SER A 133 -23.69 -19.01 -7.88
N ALA A 134 -22.83 -19.82 -8.49
CA ALA A 134 -22.46 -19.85 -9.90
C ALA A 134 -23.03 -18.69 -10.73
N THR A 135 -22.21 -17.68 -11.03
CA THR A 135 -22.69 -16.48 -11.71
C THR A 135 -22.13 -16.38 -13.11
N PHE A 136 -22.99 -16.06 -14.02
CA PHE A 136 -22.62 -15.60 -15.36
C PHE A 136 -22.63 -14.06 -15.44
N ARG A 137 -22.67 -13.38 -14.28
CA ARG A 137 -22.79 -11.92 -14.25
C ARG A 137 -21.54 -11.26 -13.76
N THR A 138 -21.02 -10.33 -14.54
CA THR A 138 -19.94 -9.44 -14.13
C THR A 138 -20.54 -8.21 -13.45
N PHE A 139 -20.12 -7.94 -12.22
CA PHE A 139 -20.40 -6.69 -11.53
C PHE A 139 -19.31 -5.68 -11.84
N THR A 140 -19.70 -4.43 -12.02
CA THR A 140 -18.74 -3.36 -12.26
C THR A 140 -18.31 -2.71 -10.95
N ARG A 141 -17.05 -2.30 -10.89
CA ARG A 141 -16.55 -1.55 -9.74
C ARG A 141 -17.39 -0.29 -9.49
N GLY A 142 -17.71 0.00 -8.23
CA GLY A 142 -18.56 1.12 -7.81
C GLY A 142 -20.06 0.84 -7.91
N GLN A 143 -20.48 -0.27 -8.53
CA GLN A 143 -21.87 -0.64 -8.63
C GLN A 143 -22.48 -0.85 -7.24
N LEU A 144 -23.66 -0.27 -7.01
CA LEU A 144 -24.43 -0.51 -5.80
C LEU A 144 -25.10 -1.87 -5.87
N ILE A 145 -25.02 -2.66 -4.81
CA ILE A 145 -25.77 -3.88 -4.62
C ILE A 145 -26.63 -3.77 -3.35
N THR A 146 -27.77 -4.44 -3.36
CA THR A 146 -28.71 -4.45 -2.24
C THR A 146 -29.13 -5.87 -1.93
N GLY A 147 -29.09 -6.26 -0.65
CA GLY A 147 -29.62 -7.52 -0.16
C GLY A 147 -31.14 -7.55 -0.23
N GLY A 148 -31.67 -8.64 -0.76
CA GLY A 148 -33.11 -8.78 -1.01
C GLY A 148 -33.94 -8.95 0.26
N ASP A 149 -33.36 -9.63 1.25
CA ASP A 149 -34.05 -9.95 2.51
C ASP A 149 -33.73 -8.92 3.61
N THR A 150 -32.46 -8.52 3.69
CA THR A 150 -31.96 -7.63 4.75
C THR A 150 -32.08 -6.15 4.39
N GLY A 151 -32.07 -5.81 3.11
CA GLY A 151 -31.90 -4.45 2.62
C GLY A 151 -30.48 -3.90 2.85
N ALA A 152 -29.50 -4.78 3.16
CA ALA A 152 -28.10 -4.41 3.24
C ALA A 152 -27.64 -3.76 1.93
N THR A 153 -26.82 -2.72 2.01
CA THR A 153 -26.31 -2.04 0.81
C THR A 153 -24.80 -2.02 0.80
N GLY A 154 -24.22 -2.22 -0.39
CA GLY A 154 -22.78 -2.19 -0.54
C GLY A 154 -22.33 -1.79 -1.95
N ARG A 155 -21.11 -1.28 -2.04
CA ARG A 155 -20.48 -0.92 -3.30
C ARG A 155 -19.45 -1.97 -3.69
N VAL A 156 -19.52 -2.48 -4.91
CA VAL A 156 -18.57 -3.45 -5.43
C VAL A 156 -17.20 -2.82 -5.59
N LEU A 157 -16.20 -3.37 -4.91
CA LEU A 157 -14.80 -2.99 -5.04
C LEU A 157 -14.10 -3.82 -6.11
N PHE A 158 -14.42 -5.12 -6.16
CA PHE A 158 -13.86 -6.06 -7.10
C PHE A 158 -14.88 -7.19 -7.39
N SER A 159 -14.88 -7.68 -8.62
CA SER A 159 -15.70 -8.82 -9.05
C SER A 159 -14.82 -9.85 -9.73
N ASP A 160 -14.77 -11.05 -9.19
CA ASP A 160 -14.11 -12.20 -9.81
C ASP A 160 -15.14 -13.18 -10.35
N PRO A 161 -15.46 -13.12 -11.66
CA PRO A 161 -16.42 -14.02 -12.27
C PRO A 161 -15.91 -15.45 -12.43
N ASN A 162 -14.59 -15.69 -12.33
CA ASN A 162 -14.00 -17.01 -12.47
C ASN A 162 -14.09 -17.83 -11.18
N ASN A 163 -14.06 -17.13 -10.04
CA ASN A 163 -14.11 -17.74 -8.70
C ASN A 163 -15.42 -17.41 -7.97
N ASP A 164 -16.40 -16.84 -8.65
CA ASP A 164 -17.74 -16.55 -8.17
C ASP A 164 -17.78 -15.75 -6.86
N TYR A 165 -16.98 -14.66 -6.75
CA TYR A 165 -17.05 -13.79 -5.58
C TYR A 165 -16.99 -12.30 -5.90
N LEU A 166 -17.48 -11.51 -4.96
CA LEU A 166 -17.36 -10.05 -4.91
C LEU A 166 -16.60 -9.62 -3.64
N ILE A 167 -15.77 -8.61 -3.78
CA ILE A 167 -15.33 -7.79 -2.65
C ILE A 167 -16.20 -6.54 -2.63
N VAL A 168 -16.81 -6.27 -1.50
CA VAL A 168 -17.83 -5.23 -1.33
C VAL A 168 -17.49 -4.39 -0.12
N LYS A 169 -17.56 -3.06 -0.25
CA LYS A 169 -17.59 -2.15 0.90
C LYS A 169 -19.04 -2.03 1.34
N ASN A 170 -19.38 -2.47 2.55
CA ASN A 170 -20.68 -2.26 3.14
C ASN A 170 -20.91 -0.76 3.32
N THR A 171 -22.05 -0.24 2.86
CA THR A 171 -22.39 1.18 2.93
C THR A 171 -23.64 1.44 3.78
N GLY A 172 -24.28 0.36 4.23
CA GLY A 172 -25.45 0.41 5.10
C GLY A 172 -25.12 0.10 6.56
N SER A 173 -26.09 0.22 7.41
CA SER A 173 -26.03 -0.20 8.82
C SER A 173 -26.50 -1.64 9.03
N THR A 174 -26.81 -2.35 7.97
CA THR A 174 -27.31 -3.72 7.97
C THR A 174 -26.33 -4.61 7.25
N ASP A 175 -26.07 -5.81 7.78
CA ASP A 175 -25.13 -6.75 7.22
C ASP A 175 -25.76 -7.60 6.12
N PHE A 176 -24.96 -7.93 5.12
CA PHE A 176 -25.33 -8.98 4.17
C PHE A 176 -25.32 -10.34 4.86
N ILE A 177 -26.27 -11.17 4.47
CA ILE A 177 -26.37 -12.58 4.85
C ILE A 177 -26.35 -13.47 3.61
N ASN A 178 -26.56 -14.76 3.76
CA ASN A 178 -26.76 -15.66 2.62
C ASN A 178 -28.15 -15.41 2.00
N GLU A 179 -28.22 -14.43 1.13
CA GLU A 179 -29.45 -13.92 0.53
C GLU A 179 -29.28 -13.64 -0.97
N GLY A 180 -30.38 -13.33 -1.64
CA GLY A 180 -30.31 -12.80 -2.99
C GLY A 180 -29.87 -11.34 -3.00
N ILE A 181 -28.90 -10.98 -3.85
CA ILE A 181 -28.48 -9.59 -4.05
C ILE A 181 -28.99 -9.07 -5.40
N ASN A 182 -29.42 -7.82 -5.40
CA ASN A 182 -29.80 -7.06 -6.58
C ASN A 182 -28.76 -5.99 -6.88
N ALA A 183 -28.48 -5.75 -8.14
CA ALA A 183 -27.76 -4.56 -8.57
C ALA A 183 -28.76 -3.48 -9.01
N ASP A 184 -28.36 -2.23 -8.87
CA ASP A 184 -29.16 -1.05 -9.20
C ASP A 184 -29.67 -0.98 -10.67
N ASP A 185 -29.10 -1.77 -11.54
CA ASP A 185 -29.39 -1.78 -12.98
C ASP A 185 -30.22 -2.97 -13.46
N SER A 186 -30.63 -3.90 -12.59
CA SER A 186 -31.28 -5.12 -13.04
C SER A 186 -32.19 -5.80 -12.04
N SER A 187 -33.18 -6.53 -12.61
CA SER A 187 -34.05 -7.47 -11.91
C SER A 187 -33.41 -8.85 -11.65
N SER A 188 -32.17 -9.07 -12.03
CA SER A 188 -31.50 -10.36 -11.84
C SER A 188 -30.97 -10.50 -10.43
N ILE A 189 -31.48 -11.46 -9.71
CA ILE A 189 -31.04 -11.83 -8.36
C ILE A 189 -29.90 -12.83 -8.48
N VAL A 190 -28.80 -12.55 -7.77
CA VAL A 190 -27.71 -13.50 -7.58
C VAL A 190 -27.68 -13.88 -6.11
N THR A 191 -27.59 -15.15 -5.81
CA THR A 191 -27.62 -15.64 -4.43
C THR A 191 -26.23 -15.63 -3.82
N VAL A 192 -26.08 -14.99 -2.66
CA VAL A 192 -24.91 -15.09 -1.80
C VAL A 192 -24.96 -16.40 -1.04
N THR A 193 -23.92 -17.21 -1.17
CA THR A 193 -23.80 -18.51 -0.51
C THR A 193 -22.91 -18.45 0.72
N LYS A 194 -22.05 -17.44 0.83
CA LYS A 194 -21.18 -17.22 1.98
C LYS A 194 -20.83 -15.72 2.09
N VAL A 195 -20.82 -15.23 3.29
CA VAL A 195 -20.32 -13.89 3.65
C VAL A 195 -19.08 -14.08 4.52
N GLU A 196 -17.98 -13.45 4.16
CA GLU A 196 -16.72 -13.45 4.90
C GLU A 196 -16.28 -12.01 5.14
N GLY A 197 -15.70 -11.75 6.29
CA GLY A 197 -15.40 -10.41 6.79
C GLY A 197 -16.51 -9.94 7.72
N ALA A 198 -16.12 -9.27 8.78
CA ALA A 198 -17.04 -8.63 9.70
C ALA A 198 -16.99 -7.12 9.45
N ASP A 199 -17.99 -6.39 9.92
CA ASP A 199 -17.91 -4.95 10.07
C ASP A 199 -16.65 -4.61 10.87
N GLY A 200 -15.61 -4.19 10.19
CA GLY A 200 -14.29 -3.97 10.77
C GLY A 200 -13.74 -2.62 10.35
N LEU A 201 -13.31 -1.83 11.34
CA LEU A 201 -12.56 -0.61 11.09
C LEU A 201 -11.12 -0.97 10.66
N ASN A 202 -10.58 -0.23 9.69
CA ASN A 202 -9.16 -0.28 9.32
C ASN A 202 -8.67 -1.67 8.82
N GLN A 203 -9.48 -2.34 8.02
CA GLN A 203 -9.07 -3.59 7.36
C GLN A 203 -8.02 -3.31 6.28
N GLY A 204 -8.19 -2.21 5.55
CA GLY A 204 -7.31 -1.76 4.48
C GLY A 204 -7.57 -2.38 3.12
N GLN A 205 -7.14 -1.67 2.09
CA GLN A 205 -7.17 -2.12 0.69
C GLN A 205 -6.04 -1.48 -0.12
N VAL A 206 -5.72 -2.10 -1.25
CA VAL A 206 -4.78 -1.57 -2.25
C VAL A 206 -5.45 -1.54 -3.61
N SER A 207 -5.34 -0.43 -4.32
CA SER A 207 -5.79 -0.31 -5.70
C SER A 207 -4.61 -0.48 -6.64
N TRP A 208 -4.68 -1.47 -7.53
CA TRP A 208 -3.78 -1.58 -8.66
C TRP A 208 -4.31 -0.75 -9.82
N ILE A 209 -3.50 0.14 -10.32
CA ILE A 209 -3.83 1.15 -11.32
C ILE A 209 -2.84 1.01 -12.46
N THR A 210 -3.30 0.90 -13.68
CA THR A 210 -2.44 0.78 -14.87
C THR A 210 -2.53 2.01 -15.74
N ARG A 211 -1.45 2.25 -16.47
CA ARG A 211 -1.35 3.33 -17.45
C ARG A 211 -1.64 2.79 -18.85
N ASP A 212 -2.61 3.41 -19.54
CA ASP A 212 -2.89 3.09 -20.94
C ASP A 212 -1.85 3.73 -21.90
N THR A 213 -1.95 3.39 -23.19
CA THR A 213 -1.08 3.94 -24.24
C THR A 213 -1.25 5.44 -24.46
N SER A 214 -2.33 6.03 -23.99
CA SER A 214 -2.59 7.49 -24.00
C SER A 214 -2.11 8.16 -22.71
N PHE A 215 -1.46 7.39 -21.82
CA PHE A 215 -0.95 7.81 -20.53
C PHE A 215 -2.03 8.23 -19.53
N ASN A 216 -3.23 7.66 -19.63
CA ASN A 216 -4.24 7.79 -18.59
C ASN A 216 -4.11 6.60 -17.62
N TYR A 217 -4.37 6.88 -16.36
CA TYR A 217 -4.35 5.88 -15.30
C TYR A 217 -5.77 5.47 -14.94
N GLY A 218 -6.01 4.17 -14.86
CA GLY A 218 -7.29 3.59 -14.49
C GLY A 218 -7.13 2.38 -13.56
N THR A 219 -8.02 2.24 -12.57
CA THR A 219 -7.98 1.11 -11.65
C THR A 219 -8.34 -0.19 -12.37
N GLN A 220 -7.49 -1.20 -12.20
CA GLN A 220 -7.69 -2.54 -12.74
C GLN A 220 -8.26 -3.48 -11.68
N GLN A 221 -7.69 -3.47 -10.48
CA GLN A 221 -8.05 -4.39 -9.42
C GLN A 221 -8.06 -3.69 -8.06
N THR A 222 -8.91 -4.14 -7.16
CA THR A 222 -8.79 -3.88 -5.73
C THR A 222 -8.27 -5.14 -5.05
N ILE A 223 -7.15 -5.02 -4.36
CA ILE A 223 -6.52 -6.08 -3.61
C ILE A 223 -6.87 -5.85 -2.14
N THR A 224 -7.34 -6.89 -1.46
CA THR A 224 -7.63 -6.90 -0.03
C THR A 224 -6.82 -7.99 0.67
N ALA A 225 -6.66 -7.88 1.98
CA ALA A 225 -6.03 -8.95 2.74
C ALA A 225 -6.81 -10.27 2.57
N PRO A 226 -6.11 -11.42 2.56
CA PRO A 226 -6.76 -12.72 2.50
C PRO A 226 -7.66 -12.99 3.71
N SER A 227 -7.26 -12.51 4.89
CA SER A 227 -8.07 -12.42 6.11
C SER A 227 -8.48 -10.95 6.27
N LEU A 228 -9.76 -10.67 6.31
CA LEU A 228 -10.30 -9.31 6.48
C LEU A 228 -10.30 -8.95 7.97
N ASP A 229 -9.12 -8.90 8.59
CA ASP A 229 -8.96 -8.68 10.02
C ASP A 229 -9.23 -7.22 10.39
N ARG A 230 -9.96 -7.03 11.50
CA ARG A 230 -10.18 -5.68 12.06
C ARG A 230 -8.85 -5.08 12.48
N GLY A 231 -8.61 -3.83 12.09
CA GLY A 231 -7.39 -3.14 12.46
C GLY A 231 -6.13 -3.69 11.78
N GLY A 232 -6.27 -4.57 10.78
CA GLY A 232 -5.13 -5.18 10.08
C GLY A 232 -4.26 -4.17 9.35
N LEU A 233 -4.84 -3.05 8.91
CA LEU A 233 -4.14 -1.96 8.20
C LEU A 233 -3.45 -2.45 6.91
N PHE A 234 -4.10 -3.34 6.15
CA PHE A 234 -3.56 -3.83 4.88
C PHE A 234 -3.26 -2.68 3.92
N GLY A 235 -2.03 -2.62 3.41
CA GLY A 235 -1.53 -1.49 2.63
C GLY A 235 -0.90 -0.39 3.49
N PHE A 236 -0.52 -0.69 4.73
CA PHE A 236 0.19 0.28 5.58
C PHE A 236 1.50 0.72 4.91
N ASP A 237 2.26 -0.23 4.40
CA ASP A 237 3.41 0.05 3.53
C ASP A 237 3.45 -0.95 2.37
N MET A 238 4.07 -0.55 1.25
CA MET A 238 4.11 -1.34 0.02
C MET A 238 5.38 -1.10 -0.76
N ALA A 239 5.85 -2.18 -1.40
CA ALA A 239 6.94 -2.12 -2.36
C ALA A 239 6.67 -3.06 -3.54
N VAL A 240 7.19 -2.71 -4.71
CA VAL A 240 7.08 -3.51 -5.93
C VAL A 240 8.45 -3.61 -6.60
N ASP A 241 8.80 -4.78 -7.14
CA ASP A 241 10.03 -4.92 -7.91
C ASP A 241 10.00 -4.12 -9.22
N SER A 242 11.14 -3.97 -9.87
CA SER A 242 11.27 -3.12 -11.07
C SER A 242 10.35 -3.51 -12.21
N THR A 243 9.97 -4.78 -12.28
CA THR A 243 9.16 -5.36 -13.37
C THR A 243 7.68 -5.44 -13.05
N GLY A 244 7.30 -5.30 -11.78
CA GLY A 244 5.95 -5.52 -11.29
C GLY A 244 5.60 -7.00 -11.16
N GLU A 245 6.59 -7.91 -11.12
CA GLU A 245 6.31 -9.34 -10.93
C GLU A 245 5.86 -9.61 -9.48
N TYR A 246 6.52 -8.99 -8.49
CA TYR A 246 6.22 -9.16 -7.08
C TYR A 246 5.83 -7.83 -6.42
N LEU A 247 4.67 -7.83 -5.81
CA LEU A 247 4.15 -6.73 -4.99
C LEU A 247 4.13 -7.19 -3.53
N VAL A 248 4.78 -6.45 -2.66
CA VAL A 248 4.80 -6.68 -1.20
C VAL A 248 3.83 -5.70 -0.55
N ILE A 249 2.93 -6.21 0.28
CA ILE A 249 1.94 -5.40 1.00
C ILE A 249 1.95 -5.77 2.47
N SER A 250 2.10 -4.80 3.34
CA SER A 250 2.12 -5.02 4.78
C SER A 250 0.76 -4.78 5.43
N ALA A 251 0.56 -5.44 6.57
CA ALA A 251 -0.58 -5.33 7.46
C ALA A 251 -0.10 -5.43 8.92
N PRO A 252 0.53 -4.39 9.49
CA PRO A 252 1.19 -4.45 10.80
C PRO A 252 0.23 -4.57 11.98
N GLY A 253 -1.06 -4.34 11.77
CA GLY A 253 -2.11 -4.55 12.77
C GLY A 253 -2.70 -5.97 12.80
N GLY A 254 -2.43 -6.79 11.78
CA GLY A 254 -2.98 -8.16 11.69
C GLY A 254 -2.12 -9.20 12.41
N PRO A 255 -2.62 -10.42 12.59
CA PRO A 255 -4.04 -10.77 12.65
C PRO A 255 -4.74 -10.25 13.91
N ASP A 256 -6.04 -10.07 13.86
CA ASP A 256 -6.88 -9.70 15.02
C ASP A 256 -7.39 -10.97 15.73
N ASP A 257 -6.49 -11.82 16.14
CA ASP A 257 -6.82 -12.93 17.02
C ASP A 257 -6.31 -12.67 18.44
N SER A 258 -6.99 -13.21 19.42
CA SER A 258 -6.66 -12.98 20.83
C SER A 258 -5.27 -13.49 21.24
N THR A 259 -4.61 -14.24 20.36
CA THR A 259 -3.30 -14.86 20.61
C THR A 259 -2.16 -14.01 20.09
N PHE A 260 -2.37 -13.26 18.98
CA PHE A 260 -1.32 -12.55 18.23
C PHE A 260 -1.67 -11.12 17.87
N LEU A 261 -2.32 -10.39 18.75
CA LEU A 261 -2.70 -8.99 18.54
C LEU A 261 -1.52 -8.12 18.08
N ASN A 262 -1.68 -7.41 16.95
CA ASN A 262 -0.69 -6.51 16.37
C ASN A 262 0.69 -7.17 16.16
N GLN A 263 0.73 -8.47 15.89
CA GLN A 263 1.98 -9.12 15.50
C GLN A 263 2.48 -8.60 14.16
N GLY A 264 1.56 -8.35 13.26
CA GLY A 264 1.82 -7.96 11.88
C GLY A 264 1.96 -9.13 10.92
N THR A 265 1.64 -8.87 9.67
CA THR A 265 1.72 -9.83 8.56
C THR A 265 2.15 -9.09 7.30
N VAL A 266 2.94 -9.74 6.47
CA VAL A 266 3.34 -9.23 5.15
C VAL A 266 2.92 -10.21 4.08
N TYR A 267 2.30 -9.71 3.04
CA TYR A 267 1.79 -10.50 1.93
C TYR A 267 2.59 -10.21 0.66
N VAL A 268 2.98 -11.27 -0.03
CA VAL A 268 3.61 -11.19 -1.35
C VAL A 268 2.57 -11.58 -2.39
N TYR A 269 2.25 -10.66 -3.26
CA TYR A 269 1.40 -10.91 -4.43
C TYR A 269 2.27 -11.06 -5.66
N LYS A 270 1.84 -11.91 -6.57
CA LYS A 270 2.52 -12.12 -7.85
C LYS A 270 1.59 -11.78 -9.00
N TYR A 271 2.13 -11.04 -9.96
CA TYR A 271 1.44 -10.77 -11.22
C TYR A 271 1.32 -12.05 -12.05
N SER A 272 0.12 -12.35 -12.49
CA SER A 272 -0.16 -13.42 -13.43
C SER A 272 -0.68 -12.84 -14.74
N ALA A 273 0.06 -13.08 -15.82
CA ALA A 273 -0.35 -12.75 -17.18
C ALA A 273 -0.99 -13.95 -17.86
N ASP A 274 -1.83 -14.72 -17.14
CA ASP A 274 -2.56 -15.80 -17.77
C ASP A 274 -3.64 -15.26 -18.70
N SER A 275 -3.89 -15.96 -19.79
CA SER A 275 -4.75 -15.53 -20.89
C SER A 275 -6.23 -15.27 -20.50
N SER A 276 -6.60 -15.54 -19.27
CA SER A 276 -7.96 -15.36 -18.74
C SER A 276 -8.12 -14.25 -17.71
N SER A 277 -7.03 -13.83 -17.03
CA SER A 277 -7.07 -12.67 -16.13
C SER A 277 -5.67 -12.05 -15.99
N LEU A 278 -5.63 -10.72 -16.03
CA LEU A 278 -4.45 -9.93 -15.72
C LEU A 278 -4.62 -9.48 -14.27
N ASP A 279 -4.10 -10.25 -13.32
CA ASP A 279 -4.36 -10.01 -11.90
C ASP A 279 -3.14 -10.25 -11.02
N TYR A 280 -3.11 -9.56 -9.86
CA TYR A 280 -2.23 -9.88 -8.75
C TYR A 280 -2.92 -10.90 -7.85
N THR A 281 -2.33 -12.07 -7.71
CA THR A 281 -2.80 -13.14 -6.83
C THR A 281 -1.87 -13.32 -5.66
N LEU A 282 -2.42 -13.69 -4.49
CA LEU A 282 -1.60 -14.01 -3.33
C LEU A 282 -0.64 -15.15 -3.66
N HIS A 283 0.66 -14.85 -3.55
CA HIS A 283 1.72 -15.81 -3.78
C HIS A 283 2.22 -16.44 -2.47
N GLN A 284 2.45 -15.62 -1.47
CA GLN A 284 2.97 -16.08 -0.17
C GLN A 284 2.61 -15.10 0.94
N THR A 285 2.39 -15.63 2.14
CA THR A 285 2.33 -14.85 3.38
C THR A 285 3.66 -15.01 4.11
N LEU A 286 4.28 -13.89 4.47
CA LEU A 286 5.51 -13.86 5.27
C LEU A 286 5.16 -13.65 6.72
N THR A 287 5.74 -14.49 7.56
CA THR A 287 5.67 -14.37 9.02
C THR A 287 7.07 -14.50 9.59
N PRO A 288 7.44 -13.73 10.62
CA PRO A 288 8.75 -13.84 11.23
C PRO A 288 8.89 -15.19 11.97
N SER A 289 10.10 -15.73 12.00
CA SER A 289 10.39 -17.00 12.71
C SER A 289 10.19 -16.86 14.23
N ASN A 290 10.36 -15.66 14.77
CA ASN A 290 10.09 -15.30 16.15
C ASN A 290 8.88 -14.37 16.23
N GLN A 291 7.71 -14.99 16.28
CA GLN A 291 6.43 -14.27 16.39
C GLN A 291 6.26 -13.66 17.78
N GLU A 292 5.96 -12.38 17.85
CA GLU A 292 5.74 -11.67 19.11
C GLU A 292 4.49 -10.78 19.02
N VAL A 293 3.67 -10.83 20.08
CA VAL A 293 2.52 -9.93 20.24
C VAL A 293 3.00 -8.49 20.24
N GLY A 294 2.39 -7.65 19.42
CA GLY A 294 2.70 -6.24 19.35
C GLY A 294 3.98 -5.88 18.59
N SER A 295 4.66 -6.83 17.94
CA SER A 295 5.91 -6.56 17.22
C SER A 295 5.76 -5.66 15.99
N ARG A 296 4.52 -5.53 15.45
CA ARG A 296 4.19 -4.73 14.27
C ARG A 296 5.06 -5.06 13.05
N PHE A 297 5.27 -6.36 12.81
CA PHE A 297 5.96 -6.84 11.62
C PHE A 297 5.28 -6.31 10.35
N GLY A 298 6.03 -5.62 9.50
CA GLY A 298 5.50 -4.90 8.35
C GLY A 298 5.24 -3.41 8.59
N GLU A 299 5.77 -2.80 9.65
CA GLU A 299 5.73 -1.34 9.82
C GLU A 299 6.38 -0.62 8.63
N SER A 300 7.41 -1.22 8.06
CA SER A 300 8.03 -0.81 6.80
C SER A 300 8.42 -2.03 5.97
N VAL A 301 8.35 -1.93 4.65
CA VAL A 301 8.75 -3.00 3.72
C VAL A 301 9.45 -2.43 2.50
N ASP A 302 10.40 -3.18 1.96
CA ASP A 302 10.98 -2.90 0.64
C ASP A 302 11.40 -4.20 -0.06
N ILE A 303 11.50 -4.15 -1.38
CA ILE A 303 11.94 -5.27 -2.23
C ILE A 303 13.01 -4.81 -3.21
N SER A 304 14.05 -5.64 -3.40
CA SER A 304 15.09 -5.35 -4.40
C SER A 304 14.51 -5.30 -5.81
N SER A 305 15.12 -4.50 -6.69
CA SER A 305 14.63 -4.32 -8.07
C SER A 305 14.57 -5.63 -8.86
N ASP A 306 15.41 -6.61 -8.52
CA ASP A 306 15.43 -7.95 -9.14
C ASP A 306 14.41 -8.92 -8.53
N GLY A 307 13.60 -8.48 -7.55
CA GLY A 307 12.59 -9.28 -6.89
C GLY A 307 13.13 -10.45 -6.07
N THR A 308 14.40 -10.42 -5.64
CA THR A 308 15.03 -11.55 -4.95
C THR A 308 15.12 -11.39 -3.44
N THR A 309 15.04 -10.17 -2.92
CA THR A 309 15.21 -9.89 -1.50
C THR A 309 14.12 -8.94 -1.02
N ILE A 310 13.43 -9.32 0.07
CA ILE A 310 12.45 -8.49 0.78
C ILE A 310 13.01 -8.16 2.15
N VAL A 311 12.84 -6.92 2.59
CA VAL A 311 13.18 -6.47 3.94
C VAL A 311 11.94 -5.96 4.63
N VAL A 312 11.81 -6.28 5.93
CA VAL A 312 10.62 -5.98 6.71
C VAL A 312 11.01 -5.47 8.09
N GLY A 313 10.54 -4.28 8.46
CA GLY A 313 10.72 -3.71 9.79
C GLY A 313 9.67 -4.20 10.79
N SER A 314 10.10 -4.40 12.05
CA SER A 314 9.29 -4.74 13.21
C SER A 314 9.68 -3.82 14.36
N THR A 315 9.13 -2.62 14.42
CA THR A 315 9.64 -1.51 15.23
C THR A 315 9.45 -1.67 16.73
N THR A 316 8.53 -2.51 17.15
CA THR A 316 8.21 -2.76 18.56
C THR A 316 8.55 -4.19 19.00
N ALA A 317 9.31 -4.93 18.18
CA ALA A 317 9.82 -6.24 18.55
C ALA A 317 10.78 -6.13 19.76
N THR A 318 10.69 -7.11 20.67
CA THR A 318 11.53 -7.14 21.86
C THR A 318 12.77 -7.98 21.63
N ASP A 319 13.91 -7.49 22.05
CA ASP A 319 15.12 -8.30 22.19
C ASP A 319 15.09 -9.02 23.57
N SER A 320 15.80 -10.13 23.69
CA SER A 320 15.94 -10.88 24.93
C SER A 320 16.59 -10.08 26.07
N THR A 321 17.22 -8.95 25.75
CA THR A 321 17.96 -8.09 26.71
C THR A 321 17.38 -6.69 26.86
N THR A 322 16.66 -6.20 25.87
CA THR A 322 16.09 -4.84 25.85
C THR A 322 14.66 -4.88 25.32
N SER A 323 13.75 -4.22 25.99
CA SER A 323 12.37 -4.09 25.54
C SER A 323 12.28 -3.08 24.39
N THR A 324 11.62 -3.46 23.28
CA THR A 324 11.18 -2.57 22.19
C THR A 324 12.29 -1.91 21.34
N ALA A 325 13.43 -2.58 21.15
CA ALA A 325 14.50 -2.02 20.30
C ALA A 325 14.16 -2.02 18.80
N GLY A 326 13.24 -2.89 18.36
CA GLY A 326 12.93 -3.12 16.94
C GLY A 326 13.86 -4.12 16.28
N ARG A 327 13.44 -4.60 15.11
CA ARG A 327 14.18 -5.58 14.28
C ARG A 327 13.91 -5.33 12.81
N VAL A 328 14.83 -5.83 11.96
CA VAL A 328 14.61 -5.93 10.51
C VAL A 328 14.82 -7.37 10.09
N HIS A 329 13.86 -7.91 9.36
CA HIS A 329 13.87 -9.27 8.83
C HIS A 329 14.21 -9.23 7.36
N VAL A 330 15.15 -10.07 6.94
CA VAL A 330 15.57 -10.21 5.55
C VAL A 330 15.07 -11.55 5.01
N PHE A 331 14.27 -11.50 3.96
CA PHE A 331 13.77 -12.68 3.26
C PHE A 331 14.44 -12.79 1.90
N ARG A 332 14.99 -13.96 1.57
CA ARG A 332 15.58 -14.22 0.26
C ARG A 332 14.79 -15.25 -0.51
N ARG A 333 14.64 -14.99 -1.80
CA ARG A 333 13.95 -15.88 -2.71
C ARG A 333 14.83 -17.04 -3.15
N THR A 334 14.33 -18.26 -2.94
CA THR A 334 14.92 -19.50 -3.47
C THR A 334 13.87 -20.19 -4.34
N GLY A 335 14.12 -20.22 -5.63
CA GLY A 335 13.12 -20.67 -6.60
C GLY A 335 11.93 -19.70 -6.65
N SER A 336 10.75 -20.16 -6.24
CA SER A 336 9.53 -19.34 -6.20
C SER A 336 9.14 -18.85 -4.80
N THR A 337 9.85 -19.23 -3.73
CA THR A 337 9.48 -18.92 -2.35
C THR A 337 10.49 -18.02 -1.69
N PHE A 338 10.01 -17.16 -0.80
CA PHE A 338 10.82 -16.32 0.08
C PHE A 338 10.97 -17.00 1.43
N ALA A 339 12.20 -17.17 1.89
CA ALA A 339 12.51 -17.69 3.22
C ALA A 339 13.25 -16.64 4.03
N GLU A 340 12.98 -16.57 5.33
CA GLU A 340 13.73 -15.71 6.23
C GLU A 340 15.19 -16.19 6.29
N ASP A 341 16.10 -15.30 5.93
CA ASP A 341 17.54 -15.57 5.83
C ASP A 341 18.28 -15.01 7.05
N GLU A 342 17.90 -13.79 7.47
CA GLU A 342 18.60 -13.06 8.52
C GLU A 342 17.63 -12.17 9.30
N ILE A 343 17.91 -11.99 10.59
CA ILE A 343 17.28 -11.00 11.45
C ILE A 343 18.36 -10.01 11.92
N LEU A 344 18.18 -8.75 11.58
CA LEU A 344 19.04 -7.67 12.00
C LEU A 344 18.47 -7.03 13.26
N ILE A 345 19.31 -6.82 14.24
CA ILE A 345 18.98 -6.17 15.51
C ILE A 345 19.90 -4.96 15.71
N ASP A 346 19.38 -3.95 16.36
CA ASP A 346 20.20 -2.86 16.84
C ASP A 346 21.18 -3.40 17.90
N THR A 347 22.46 -3.14 17.72
CA THR A 347 23.51 -3.58 18.66
C THR A 347 23.74 -2.60 19.81
N THR A 348 23.09 -1.45 19.78
CA THR A 348 23.05 -0.52 20.91
C THR A 348 22.20 -1.12 22.02
N THR A 349 22.61 -0.91 23.26
CA THR A 349 21.89 -1.43 24.45
C THR A 349 20.69 -0.54 24.83
N GLU A 350 20.24 0.31 23.92
CA GLU A 350 19.17 1.25 24.16
C GLU A 350 17.81 0.63 23.93
N SER A 351 16.85 0.96 24.77
CA SER A 351 15.46 0.57 24.59
C SER A 351 14.70 1.60 23.76
N ASP A 352 13.71 1.16 23.01
CA ASP A 352 12.78 2.02 22.24
C ASP A 352 13.45 2.82 21.09
N THR A 353 14.55 2.31 20.53
CA THR A 353 15.22 2.94 19.38
C THR A 353 14.35 2.94 18.13
N ARG A 354 13.36 2.03 18.07
CA ARG A 354 12.50 1.80 16.91
C ARG A 354 13.26 1.46 15.64
N PHE A 355 14.31 0.67 15.76
CA PHE A 355 15.06 0.15 14.62
C PHE A 355 14.13 -0.58 13.65
N GLY A 356 14.19 -0.20 12.37
CA GLY A 356 13.29 -0.70 11.33
C GLY A 356 12.04 0.15 11.09
N THR A 357 11.95 1.38 11.64
CA THR A 357 10.84 2.31 11.33
C THR A 357 10.77 2.64 9.84
N SER A 358 11.90 2.71 9.18
CA SER A 358 12.02 2.79 7.73
C SER A 358 13.10 1.83 7.26
N VAL A 359 12.83 1.13 6.19
CA VAL A 359 13.80 0.24 5.53
C VAL A 359 13.86 0.55 4.06
N GLN A 360 15.06 0.46 3.49
CA GLN A 360 15.25 0.54 2.05
C GLN A 360 16.36 -0.39 1.61
N ILE A 361 16.14 -1.10 0.50
CA ILE A 361 17.10 -2.03 -0.07
C ILE A 361 17.61 -1.53 -1.42
N SER A 362 18.90 -1.73 -1.69
CA SER A 362 19.47 -1.41 -2.99
C SER A 362 18.89 -2.30 -4.08
N SER A 363 18.97 -1.86 -5.34
CA SER A 363 18.49 -2.59 -6.51
C SER A 363 19.02 -4.01 -6.61
N THR A 364 20.22 -4.26 -6.07
CA THR A 364 20.87 -5.57 -6.09
C THR A 364 20.64 -6.42 -4.84
N GLY A 365 19.84 -5.93 -3.89
CA GLY A 365 19.57 -6.65 -2.64
C GLY A 365 20.74 -6.81 -1.68
N LYS A 366 21.82 -5.97 -1.82
CA LYS A 366 23.06 -6.13 -1.05
C LYS A 366 23.27 -5.08 0.04
N ASP A 367 22.76 -3.88 -0.19
CA ASP A 367 22.93 -2.77 0.72
C ASP A 367 21.57 -2.40 1.30
N LEU A 368 21.50 -2.17 2.61
CA LEU A 368 20.31 -1.80 3.35
C LEU A 368 20.51 -0.47 4.04
N LEU A 369 19.47 0.36 4.04
CA LEU A 369 19.36 1.52 4.93
C LEU A 369 18.23 1.24 5.92
N ILE A 370 18.49 1.43 7.21
CA ILE A 370 17.54 1.14 8.28
C ILE A 370 17.50 2.32 9.24
N GLY A 371 16.31 2.90 9.40
CA GLY A 371 16.11 4.01 10.30
C GLY A 371 15.79 3.58 11.73
N ALA A 372 16.40 4.24 12.71
CA ALA A 372 16.15 4.12 14.14
C ALA A 372 15.92 5.53 14.74
N PRO A 373 14.72 6.11 14.61
CA PRO A 373 14.49 7.53 14.89
C PRO A 373 14.64 7.91 16.36
N ASN A 374 14.54 6.97 17.27
CA ASN A 374 14.64 7.25 18.71
C ASN A 374 16.00 6.89 19.32
N GLU A 375 16.99 6.50 18.52
CA GLU A 375 18.32 6.24 19.03
C GLU A 375 18.93 7.49 19.67
N THR A 376 19.67 7.32 20.80
CA THR A 376 20.16 8.42 21.64
C THR A 376 21.68 8.45 21.75
N SER A 377 22.39 7.74 20.89
CA SER A 377 23.86 7.58 20.97
C SER A 377 24.66 8.91 21.00
N ASN A 378 24.10 10.00 20.49
CA ASN A 378 24.73 11.32 20.51
C ASN A 378 23.99 12.33 21.41
N GLU A 379 22.67 12.40 21.30
CA GLU A 379 21.78 13.24 22.11
C GLU A 379 20.40 12.57 22.19
N ALA A 380 19.60 12.94 23.19
CA ALA A 380 18.28 12.36 23.37
C ALA A 380 17.42 12.47 22.09
N ASN A 381 16.96 11.33 21.57
CA ASN A 381 16.18 11.21 20.33
C ASN A 381 16.87 11.83 19.09
N SER A 382 18.20 11.69 18.99
CA SER A 382 18.93 12.18 17.81
C SER A 382 18.67 11.37 16.56
N GLY A 383 18.26 10.11 16.72
CA GLY A 383 18.06 9.16 15.64
C GLY A 383 19.35 8.65 15.02
N ALA A 384 19.24 7.53 14.31
CA ALA A 384 20.32 6.93 13.51
C ALA A 384 19.79 6.29 12.22
N VAL A 385 20.71 6.08 11.28
CA VAL A 385 20.50 5.36 10.03
C VAL A 385 21.65 4.41 9.77
#